data_d1489a939d953d020fdfd9303fe6cb68
#
_entry.id   d1489a939d953d020fdfd9303fe6cb68
#
_cell.length_a   1.000
_cell.length_b   1.000
_cell.length_c   1.000
_cell.angle_alpha   90.00
_cell.angle_beta   90.00
_cell.angle_gamma   90.00
#
_symmetry.space_group_name_H-M   'P 1'
#
loop_
_entity.id
_entity.type
_entity.pdbx_description
1 polymer ?
#
loop_
_entity_poly.entity_id
_entity_poly.type
_entity_poly.pdbx_seq_one_letter_code
_entity_poly.pdbx_strand_id
1 'polypeptide(L)'
;SILLIAAGIGKGNTSALVGALYERDQVTMKDAAYSIFYMAINIGSLFGPIIFGLITDQWFANIDNSGNILSYGYRIGFIAAAVLSFVQFLIFLVLAPSWLKDKGKYPTASNKVKSVVNHPITKVDKDRMKAMAVMFVFCTLFWSAWNQTQTSFAILTQKAVDRSIFGWNVPTPWLISFNGLLCVIMAPMFGSLWVK
;
A
#
# COMPACT_ATOMS: atom_id res chain seq x y z
N SER A 1 14.79 -8.99 6.83
CA SER A 1 15.27 -7.97 6.40
C SER A 1 15.42 -7.55 4.96
N ILE A 2 15.65 -8.43 3.98
CA ILE A 2 15.67 -8.06 2.55
C ILE A 2 14.29 -7.51 2.12
N LEU A 3 13.19 -8.08 2.59
CA LEU A 3 11.84 -7.62 2.29
C LEU A 3 11.58 -6.19 2.76
N LEU A 4 12.11 -5.78 3.91
CA LEU A 4 11.96 -4.41 4.43
C LEU A 4 12.71 -3.40 3.56
N ILE A 5 13.92 -3.75 3.11
CA ILE A 5 14.72 -2.92 2.19
C ILE A 5 13.99 -2.77 0.85
N ALA A 6 13.53 -3.89 0.27
CA ALA A 6 12.79 -3.89 -0.99
C ALA A 6 11.50 -3.06 -0.92
N ALA A 7 10.72 -3.19 0.16
CA ALA A 7 9.51 -2.41 0.38
C ALA A 7 9.80 -0.91 0.54
N GLY A 8 10.88 -0.55 1.24
CA GLY A 8 11.29 0.84 1.43
C GLY A 8 11.70 1.51 0.11
N ILE A 9 12.46 0.81 -0.73
CA ILE A 9 12.88 1.31 -2.04
C ILE A 9 11.68 1.42 -2.99
N GLY A 10 10.76 0.47 -2.99
CA GLY A 10 9.63 0.42 -3.93
C GLY A 10 8.57 1.48 -3.67
N LYS A 11 8.10 1.62 -2.43
CA LYS A 11 6.95 2.48 -2.11
C LYS A 11 7.17 3.96 -2.39
N GLY A 12 8.34 4.50 -2.03
CA GLY A 12 8.63 5.93 -2.24
C GLY A 12 8.79 6.29 -3.71
N ASN A 13 9.38 5.41 -4.49
CA ASN A 13 9.68 5.67 -5.89
C ASN A 13 8.43 5.63 -6.79
N THR A 14 7.44 4.79 -6.50
CA THR A 14 6.25 4.66 -7.33
C THR A 14 5.44 5.96 -7.37
N SER A 15 5.18 6.58 -6.23
CA SER A 15 4.45 7.86 -6.18
C SER A 15 5.26 9.01 -6.81
N ALA A 16 6.58 9.01 -6.63
CA ALA A 16 7.45 9.99 -7.27
C ALA A 16 7.45 9.85 -8.80
N LEU A 17 7.43 8.62 -9.33
CA LEU A 17 7.31 8.36 -10.77
C LEU A 17 5.98 8.86 -11.35
N VAL A 18 4.86 8.62 -10.68
CA VAL A 18 3.55 9.17 -11.11
C VAL A 18 3.63 10.69 -11.21
N GLY A 19 4.21 11.36 -10.20
CA GLY A 19 4.38 12.80 -10.24
C GLY A 19 5.35 13.31 -11.31
N ALA A 20 6.34 12.51 -11.73
CA ALA A 20 7.32 12.86 -12.75
C ALA A 20 6.80 12.71 -14.18
N LEU A 21 5.67 12.01 -14.39
CA LEU A 21 5.05 11.87 -15.72
C LEU A 21 4.43 13.17 -16.22
N TYR A 22 4.02 14.05 -15.30
CA TYR A 22 3.31 15.30 -15.62
C TYR A 22 4.23 16.51 -15.50
N GLU A 23 4.02 17.51 -16.36
CA GLU A 23 4.73 18.79 -16.33
C GLU A 23 4.12 19.74 -15.27
N ARG A 24 4.83 20.84 -14.99
CA ARG A 24 4.42 21.75 -13.90
C ARG A 24 3.11 22.51 -14.17
N ASP A 25 2.76 22.70 -15.41
CA ASP A 25 1.53 23.34 -15.89
C ASP A 25 0.32 22.37 -15.87
N GLN A 26 0.55 21.06 -15.82
CA GLN A 26 -0.47 20.02 -15.84
C GLN A 26 -0.96 19.62 -14.42
N VAL A 27 -1.17 20.58 -13.53
CA VAL A 27 -1.51 20.33 -12.12
C VAL A 27 -2.79 19.50 -11.99
N THR A 28 -3.86 19.87 -12.70
CA THR A 28 -5.16 19.16 -12.63
C THR A 28 -5.05 17.71 -13.12
N MET A 29 -4.30 17.46 -14.18
CA MET A 29 -4.07 16.10 -14.70
C MET A 29 -3.23 15.27 -13.73
N LYS A 30 -2.26 15.88 -13.08
CA LYS A 30 -1.42 15.26 -12.05
C LYS A 30 -2.25 14.86 -10.83
N ASP A 31 -3.15 15.71 -10.38
CA ASP A 31 -4.05 15.44 -9.25
C ASP A 31 -5.02 14.30 -9.58
N ALA A 32 -5.57 14.30 -10.80
CA ALA A 32 -6.40 13.20 -11.29
C ALA A 32 -5.62 11.88 -11.34
N ALA A 33 -4.38 11.90 -11.82
CA ALA A 33 -3.53 10.70 -11.85
C ALA A 33 -3.22 10.16 -10.45
N TYR A 34 -2.94 11.01 -9.48
CA TYR A 34 -2.78 10.59 -8.09
C TYR A 34 -4.06 9.99 -7.51
N SER A 35 -5.23 10.54 -7.86
CA SER A 35 -6.53 10.01 -7.42
C SER A 35 -6.76 8.61 -7.99
N ILE A 36 -6.46 8.39 -9.27
CA ILE A 36 -6.55 7.07 -9.92
C ILE A 36 -5.54 6.09 -9.30
N PHE A 37 -4.31 6.53 -9.06
CA PHE A 37 -3.28 5.73 -8.41
C PHE A 37 -3.70 5.30 -7.00
N TYR A 38 -4.26 6.22 -6.22
CA TYR A 38 -4.77 5.92 -4.88
C TYR A 38 -5.98 4.96 -4.92
N MET A 39 -6.88 5.15 -5.88
CA MET A 39 -8.00 4.24 -6.10
C MET A 39 -7.53 2.83 -6.43
N ALA A 40 -6.53 2.67 -7.30
CA ALA A 40 -5.95 1.36 -7.63
C ALA A 40 -5.34 0.66 -6.41
N ILE A 41 -4.66 1.41 -5.52
CA ILE A 41 -4.14 0.86 -4.25
C ILE A 41 -5.29 0.34 -3.37
N ASN A 42 -6.38 1.10 -3.24
CA ASN A 42 -7.53 0.68 -2.42
C ASN A 42 -8.26 -0.54 -3.01
N ILE A 43 -8.40 -0.62 -4.31
CA ILE A 43 -8.92 -1.80 -5.00
C ILE A 43 -8.03 -3.03 -4.70
N GLY A 44 -6.71 -2.88 -4.79
CA GLY A 44 -5.76 -3.95 -4.45
C GLY A 44 -5.85 -4.36 -2.98
N SER A 45 -6.02 -3.40 -2.06
CA SER A 45 -6.15 -3.67 -0.62
C SER A 45 -7.48 -4.34 -0.25
N LEU A 46 -8.51 -4.17 -1.07
CA LEU A 46 -9.79 -4.86 -0.91
C LEU A 46 -9.72 -6.30 -1.43
N PHE A 47 -9.32 -6.48 -2.69
CA PHE A 47 -9.34 -7.79 -3.34
C PHE A 47 -8.17 -8.69 -2.94
N GLY A 48 -7.00 -8.15 -2.65
CA GLY A 48 -5.81 -8.92 -2.29
C GLY A 48 -6.05 -9.85 -1.10
N PRO A 49 -6.46 -9.35 0.07
CA PRO A 49 -6.75 -10.20 1.23
C PRO A 49 -7.94 -11.15 1.01
N ILE A 50 -8.95 -10.77 0.19
CA ILE A 50 -10.07 -11.66 -0.14
C ILE A 50 -9.55 -12.88 -0.89
N ILE A 51 -8.79 -12.68 -1.95
CA ILE A 51 -8.21 -13.77 -2.73
C ILE A 51 -7.23 -14.60 -1.90
N PHE A 52 -6.39 -13.93 -1.11
CA PHE A 52 -5.45 -14.61 -0.23
C PHE A 52 -6.16 -15.48 0.80
N GLY A 53 -7.22 -14.98 1.42
CA GLY A 53 -8.03 -15.75 2.38
C GLY A 53 -8.74 -16.96 1.75
N LEU A 54 -9.24 -16.83 0.51
CA LEU A 54 -9.80 -17.98 -0.22
C LEU A 54 -8.73 -19.06 -0.45
N ILE A 55 -7.52 -18.66 -0.84
CA ILE A 55 -6.42 -19.61 -1.08
C ILE A 55 -6.01 -20.28 0.24
N THR A 56 -5.83 -19.52 1.32
CA THR A 56 -5.22 -20.02 2.56
C THR A 56 -6.21 -20.76 3.46
N ASP A 57 -7.45 -20.29 3.54
CA ASP A 57 -8.42 -20.74 4.53
C ASP A 57 -9.50 -21.65 3.94
N GLN A 58 -9.67 -21.65 2.61
CA GLN A 58 -10.72 -22.43 1.95
C GLN A 58 -10.15 -23.50 1.00
N TRP A 59 -9.37 -23.10 -0.01
CA TRP A 59 -8.99 -24.01 -1.10
C TRP A 59 -7.83 -24.95 -0.72
N PHE A 60 -6.88 -24.47 0.07
CA PHE A 60 -5.67 -25.22 0.43
C PHE A 60 -5.52 -25.39 1.94
N ALA A 61 -6.57 -25.16 2.71
CA ALA A 61 -6.61 -25.53 4.13
C ALA A 61 -6.91 -26.99 4.30
N ASN A 62 -6.30 -27.64 5.30
CA ASN A 62 -6.71 -28.96 5.76
C ASN A 62 -7.84 -28.76 6.78
N ILE A 63 -9.01 -29.29 6.44
CA ILE A 63 -10.23 -29.15 7.26
C ILE A 63 -10.59 -30.54 7.80
N ASP A 64 -10.90 -30.63 9.12
CA ASP A 64 -11.38 -31.83 9.77
C ASP A 64 -12.85 -32.11 9.38
N ASN A 65 -13.32 -33.33 9.63
CA ASN A 65 -14.70 -33.75 9.41
C ASN A 65 -15.74 -32.90 10.15
N SER A 66 -15.32 -32.21 11.20
CA SER A 66 -16.11 -31.25 11.99
C SER A 66 -16.11 -29.81 11.42
N GLY A 67 -15.44 -29.56 10.29
CA GLY A 67 -15.33 -28.23 9.69
C GLY A 67 -14.24 -27.31 10.31
N ASN A 68 -13.42 -27.83 11.24
CA ASN A 68 -12.35 -27.05 11.85
C ASN A 68 -11.08 -27.06 10.97
N ILE A 69 -10.41 -25.90 10.85
CA ILE A 69 -9.16 -25.80 10.10
C ILE A 69 -8.03 -26.38 10.95
N LEU A 70 -7.46 -27.50 10.53
CA LEU A 70 -6.29 -28.14 11.14
C LEU A 70 -4.99 -27.43 10.76
N SER A 71 -4.86 -27.02 9.49
CA SER A 71 -3.72 -26.23 9.01
C SER A 71 -4.13 -25.31 7.87
N TYR A 72 -3.55 -24.12 7.84
CA TYR A 72 -3.78 -23.13 6.80
C TYR A 72 -2.87 -23.35 5.59
N GLY A 73 -3.37 -23.06 4.39
CA GLY A 73 -2.62 -23.13 3.14
C GLY A 73 -1.64 -21.98 2.90
N TYR A 74 -1.03 -21.41 3.94
CA TYR A 74 -0.14 -20.23 3.83
C TYR A 74 1.01 -20.43 2.84
N ARG A 75 1.56 -21.65 2.75
CA ARG A 75 2.63 -21.93 1.79
C ARG A 75 2.20 -21.64 0.35
N ILE A 76 1.01 -22.08 -0.02
CA ILE A 76 0.46 -21.86 -1.37
C ILE A 76 0.09 -20.38 -1.55
N GLY A 77 -0.48 -19.73 -0.53
CA GLY A 77 -0.76 -18.30 -0.54
C GLY A 77 0.47 -17.45 -0.80
N PHE A 78 1.60 -17.74 -0.13
CA PHE A 78 2.86 -17.04 -0.37
C PHE A 78 3.47 -17.32 -1.74
N ILE A 79 3.34 -18.54 -2.26
CA ILE A 79 3.78 -18.87 -3.62
C ILE A 79 2.95 -18.07 -4.64
N ALA A 80 1.64 -18.03 -4.48
CA ALA A 80 0.75 -17.23 -5.34
C ALA A 80 1.13 -15.73 -5.30
N ALA A 81 1.35 -15.17 -4.12
CA ALA A 81 1.80 -13.80 -3.97
C ALA A 81 3.17 -13.53 -4.63
N ALA A 82 4.11 -14.46 -4.52
CA ALA A 82 5.41 -14.37 -5.17
C ALA A 82 5.30 -14.41 -6.70
N VAL A 83 4.45 -15.29 -7.25
CA VAL A 83 4.17 -15.36 -8.69
C VAL A 83 3.56 -14.06 -9.19
N LEU A 84 2.55 -13.52 -8.51
CA LEU A 84 1.93 -12.24 -8.87
C LEU A 84 2.94 -11.09 -8.82
N SER A 85 3.81 -11.05 -7.82
CA SER A 85 4.87 -10.04 -7.71
C SER A 85 5.89 -10.17 -8.84
N PHE A 86 6.21 -11.40 -9.26
CA PHE A 86 7.09 -11.66 -10.39
C PHE A 86 6.46 -11.23 -11.72
N VAL A 87 5.17 -11.52 -11.92
CA VAL A 87 4.41 -11.05 -13.09
C VAL A 87 4.38 -9.53 -13.14
N GLN A 88 4.10 -8.86 -12.00
CA GLN A 88 4.15 -7.40 -11.91
C GLN A 88 5.53 -6.86 -12.29
N PHE A 89 6.61 -7.49 -11.83
CA PHE A 89 7.97 -7.11 -12.18
C PHE A 89 8.24 -7.25 -13.69
N LEU A 90 7.80 -8.35 -14.32
CA LEU A 90 7.93 -8.54 -15.76
C LEU A 90 7.13 -7.49 -16.56
N ILE A 91 5.89 -7.22 -16.17
CA ILE A 91 5.06 -6.17 -16.77
C ILE A 91 5.79 -4.82 -16.69
N PHE A 92 6.34 -4.50 -15.53
CA PHE A 92 7.11 -3.26 -15.36
C PHE A 92 8.34 -3.21 -16.27
N LEU A 93 9.12 -4.29 -16.35
CA LEU A 93 10.30 -4.37 -17.22
C LEU A 93 9.96 -4.16 -18.70
N VAL A 94 8.84 -4.70 -19.15
CA VAL A 94 8.43 -4.63 -20.57
C VAL A 94 7.81 -3.26 -20.89
N LEU A 95 6.93 -2.74 -20.02
CA LEU A 95 6.16 -1.53 -20.31
C LEU A 95 6.87 -0.24 -19.85
N ALA A 96 7.69 -0.29 -18.81
CA ALA A 96 8.34 0.90 -18.28
C ALA A 96 9.22 1.65 -19.32
N PRO A 97 10.04 0.97 -20.17
CA PRO A 97 10.84 1.67 -21.17
C PRO A 97 10.01 2.45 -22.19
N SER A 98 8.84 1.93 -22.59
CA SER A 98 7.97 2.58 -23.57
C SER A 98 7.13 3.71 -22.97
N TRP A 99 6.67 3.56 -21.72
CA TRP A 99 5.77 4.50 -21.08
C TRP A 99 6.49 5.59 -20.29
N LEU A 100 7.57 5.23 -19.60
CA LEU A 100 8.35 6.18 -18.79
C LEU A 100 9.40 6.92 -19.60
N LYS A 101 9.83 6.36 -20.74
CA LYS A 101 10.91 6.93 -21.58
C LYS A 101 12.14 7.23 -20.72
N ASP A 102 12.52 8.51 -20.62
CA ASP A 102 13.66 8.96 -19.80
C ASP A 102 13.28 9.37 -18.37
N LYS A 103 11.97 9.35 -18.03
CA LYS A 103 11.50 9.68 -16.68
C LYS A 103 11.95 8.57 -15.70
N GLY A 104 12.62 8.97 -14.63
CA GLY A 104 13.11 8.03 -13.60
C GLY A 104 14.46 7.36 -13.87
N LYS A 105 15.07 7.53 -15.05
CA LYS A 105 16.45 7.05 -15.33
C LYS A 105 17.52 7.79 -14.53
N TYR A 106 17.32 9.08 -14.32
CA TYR A 106 18.27 9.93 -13.62
C TYR A 106 17.66 10.46 -12.32
N PRO A 107 18.46 10.54 -11.24
CA PRO A 107 17.99 11.17 -10.00
C PRO A 107 17.53 12.61 -10.30
N THR A 108 16.33 12.95 -9.86
CA THR A 108 15.74 14.30 -10.06
C THR A 108 16.63 15.41 -9.47
N ALA A 109 17.51 15.04 -8.55
CA ALA A 109 18.48 15.91 -7.90
C ALA A 109 19.74 16.21 -8.74
N SER A 110 20.04 15.43 -9.78
CA SER A 110 21.33 15.49 -10.47
C SER A 110 21.67 16.87 -11.07
N ASN A 111 20.69 17.59 -11.62
CA ASN A 111 20.93 18.91 -12.22
C ASN A 111 20.57 20.10 -11.30
N LYS A 112 19.71 19.87 -10.27
CA LYS A 112 19.35 20.93 -9.32
C LYS A 112 20.21 20.95 -8.06
N VAL A 113 20.78 19.81 -7.67
CA VAL A 113 21.61 19.72 -6.43
C VAL A 113 22.87 20.58 -6.58
N LYS A 114 23.46 20.72 -7.76
CA LYS A 114 24.62 21.61 -7.93
C LYS A 114 24.30 23.08 -7.71
N SER A 115 23.07 23.52 -7.96
CA SER A 115 22.64 24.90 -7.69
C SER A 115 22.08 25.10 -6.29
N VAL A 116 21.55 24.03 -5.64
CA VAL A 116 20.96 24.09 -4.30
C VAL A 116 22.01 23.91 -3.19
N VAL A 117 23.09 23.16 -3.48
CA VAL A 117 24.19 22.94 -2.50
C VAL A 117 24.93 24.22 -2.14
N ASN A 118 24.88 25.27 -2.98
CA ASN A 118 25.49 26.56 -2.71
C ASN A 118 24.54 27.59 -2.08
N HIS A 119 23.29 27.24 -1.77
CA HIS A 119 22.40 28.16 -1.06
C HIS A 119 22.52 27.94 0.46
N PRO A 120 22.93 28.96 1.23
CA PRO A 120 22.97 28.84 2.68
C PRO A 120 21.55 28.56 3.19
N ILE A 121 21.42 27.59 4.12
CA ILE A 121 20.14 27.21 4.74
C ILE A 121 19.57 28.45 5.44
N THR A 122 18.43 28.93 4.95
CA THR A 122 17.74 30.09 5.50
C THR A 122 17.05 29.77 6.83
N LYS A 123 16.65 30.79 7.60
CA LYS A 123 15.83 30.59 8.79
C LYS A 123 14.51 29.89 8.48
N VAL A 124 13.88 30.22 7.33
CA VAL A 124 12.64 29.60 6.83
C VAL A 124 12.84 28.11 6.55
N ASP A 125 13.98 27.72 5.98
CA ASP A 125 14.28 26.32 5.74
C ASP A 125 14.44 25.54 7.05
N LYS A 126 15.09 26.13 8.04
CA LYS A 126 15.21 25.52 9.38
C LYS A 126 13.85 25.34 10.07
N ASP A 127 12.97 26.32 9.96
CA ASP A 127 11.64 26.24 10.56
C ASP A 127 10.76 25.20 9.83
N ARG A 128 10.86 25.09 8.49
CA ARG A 128 10.25 24.01 7.73
C ARG A 128 10.78 22.65 8.13
N MET A 129 12.09 22.51 8.31
CA MET A 129 12.70 21.25 8.78
C MET A 129 12.21 20.84 10.16
N LYS A 130 12.06 21.80 11.09
CA LYS A 130 11.47 21.51 12.42
C LYS A 130 10.02 21.06 12.32
N ALA A 131 9.20 21.75 11.52
CA ALA A 131 7.82 21.35 11.28
C ALA A 131 7.74 19.93 10.69
N MET A 132 8.59 19.62 9.71
CA MET A 132 8.68 18.28 9.15
C MET A 132 9.09 17.23 10.20
N ALA A 133 10.06 17.53 11.06
CA ALA A 133 10.49 16.62 12.13
C ALA A 133 9.34 16.30 13.10
N VAL A 134 8.57 17.30 13.51
CA VAL A 134 7.37 17.10 14.33
C VAL A 134 6.33 16.24 13.60
N MET A 135 6.05 16.54 12.34
CA MET A 135 5.15 15.73 11.51
C MET A 135 5.61 14.28 11.42
N PHE A 136 6.91 14.03 11.27
CA PHE A 136 7.46 12.66 11.23
C PHE A 136 7.20 11.88 12.51
N VAL A 137 7.28 12.50 13.68
CA VAL A 137 6.96 11.84 14.95
C VAL A 137 5.49 11.38 14.95
N PHE A 138 4.56 12.26 14.61
CA PHE A 138 3.14 11.91 14.55
C PHE A 138 2.84 10.86 13.49
N CYS A 139 3.43 10.97 12.30
CA CYS A 139 3.31 9.95 11.26
C CYS A 139 3.83 8.59 11.72
N THR A 140 4.97 8.56 12.43
CA THR A 140 5.53 7.31 12.94
C THR A 140 4.59 6.64 13.94
N LEU A 141 4.04 7.40 14.89
CA LEU A 141 3.08 6.90 15.86
C LEU A 141 1.80 6.37 15.19
N PHE A 142 1.25 7.14 14.24
CA PHE A 142 0.08 6.75 13.47
C PHE A 142 0.31 5.44 12.70
N TRP A 143 1.39 5.36 11.93
CA TRP A 143 1.69 4.16 11.13
C TRP A 143 2.06 2.96 11.99
N SER A 144 2.66 3.17 13.17
CA SER A 144 2.91 2.09 14.13
C SER A 144 1.60 1.51 14.65
N ALA A 145 0.65 2.36 15.05
CA ALA A 145 -0.68 1.92 15.48
C ALA A 145 -1.45 1.24 14.32
N TRP A 146 -1.41 1.83 13.12
CA TRP A 146 -2.03 1.25 11.93
C TRP A 146 -1.52 -0.15 11.61
N ASN A 147 -0.21 -0.37 11.69
CA ASN A 147 0.37 -1.70 11.43
C ASN A 147 -0.07 -2.76 12.43
N GLN A 148 -0.54 -2.40 13.64
CA GLN A 148 -1.09 -3.36 14.59
C GLN A 148 -2.36 -4.05 14.08
N THR A 149 -3.13 -3.40 13.21
CA THR A 149 -4.30 -4.02 12.57
C THR A 149 -3.91 -5.21 11.68
N GLN A 150 -2.75 -5.15 11.06
CA GLN A 150 -2.23 -6.19 10.18
C GLN A 150 -1.47 -7.31 10.92
N THR A 151 -1.07 -7.08 12.16
CA THR A 151 -0.26 -8.00 12.96
C THR A 151 -1.02 -8.50 14.19
N SER A 152 -0.98 -7.77 15.28
CA SER A 152 -1.55 -8.20 16.56
C SER A 152 -3.06 -8.41 16.49
N PHE A 153 -3.77 -7.53 15.82
CA PHE A 153 -5.23 -7.62 15.68
C PHE A 153 -5.63 -8.81 14.79
N ALA A 154 -4.88 -9.08 13.73
CA ALA A 154 -5.09 -10.25 12.88
C ALA A 154 -4.93 -11.56 13.67
N ILE A 155 -3.89 -11.66 14.52
CA ILE A 155 -3.66 -12.82 15.38
C ILE A 155 -4.78 -12.96 16.43
N LEU A 156 -5.19 -11.86 17.07
CA LEU A 156 -6.30 -11.84 18.02
C LEU A 156 -7.59 -12.33 17.36
N THR A 157 -7.91 -11.82 16.18
CA THR A 157 -9.08 -12.21 15.40
C THR A 157 -9.06 -13.70 15.08
N GLN A 158 -7.90 -14.22 14.69
CA GLN A 158 -7.75 -15.64 14.36
C GLN A 158 -7.93 -16.55 15.58
N LYS A 159 -7.47 -16.14 16.77
CA LYS A 159 -7.42 -16.98 17.98
C LYS A 159 -8.60 -16.80 18.92
N ALA A 160 -9.17 -15.62 19.01
CA ALA A 160 -10.13 -15.26 20.06
C ALA A 160 -11.51 -14.86 19.54
N VAL A 161 -11.68 -14.64 18.24
CA VAL A 161 -12.97 -14.25 17.66
C VAL A 161 -13.64 -15.46 17.02
N ASP A 162 -14.89 -15.72 17.39
CA ASP A 162 -15.72 -16.68 16.66
C ASP A 162 -16.08 -16.08 15.28
N ARG A 163 -15.58 -16.73 14.23
CA ARG A 163 -15.75 -16.29 12.84
C ARG A 163 -16.78 -17.12 12.09
N SER A 164 -17.51 -17.97 12.82
CA SER A 164 -18.54 -18.82 12.23
C SER A 164 -19.82 -18.02 11.99
N ILE A 165 -20.20 -17.85 10.72
CA ILE A 165 -21.43 -17.21 10.28
C ILE A 165 -22.22 -18.24 9.49
N PHE A 166 -23.39 -18.66 9.96
CA PHE A 166 -24.23 -19.68 9.35
C PHE A 166 -23.50 -20.99 9.05
N GLY A 167 -22.59 -21.42 9.91
CA GLY A 167 -21.80 -22.64 9.73
C GLY A 167 -20.61 -22.52 8.77
N TRP A 168 -20.33 -21.30 8.26
CA TRP A 168 -19.18 -21.02 7.42
C TRP A 168 -18.16 -20.16 8.16
N ASN A 169 -16.89 -20.58 8.14
CA ASN A 169 -15.81 -19.86 8.77
C ASN A 169 -15.29 -18.74 7.86
N VAL A 170 -15.50 -17.48 8.27
CA VAL A 170 -15.01 -16.29 7.55
C VAL A 170 -13.48 -16.23 7.64
N PRO A 171 -12.76 -16.16 6.51
CA PRO A 171 -11.31 -16.01 6.52
C PRO A 171 -10.86 -14.74 7.24
N THR A 172 -9.83 -14.85 8.09
CA THR A 172 -9.28 -13.68 8.82
C THR A 172 -8.88 -12.51 7.90
N PRO A 173 -8.26 -12.75 6.73
CA PRO A 173 -7.92 -11.65 5.80
C PRO A 173 -9.12 -10.83 5.31
N TRP A 174 -10.33 -11.42 5.27
CA TRP A 174 -11.53 -10.70 4.84
C TRP A 174 -11.95 -9.60 5.82
N LEU A 175 -11.76 -9.82 7.12
CA LEU A 175 -12.04 -8.80 8.13
C LEU A 175 -11.09 -7.60 8.00
N ILE A 176 -9.86 -7.84 7.56
CA ILE A 176 -8.90 -6.78 7.26
C ILE A 176 -9.30 -5.99 6.01
N SER A 177 -9.84 -6.69 4.98
CA SER A 177 -10.36 -6.07 3.74
C SER A 177 -11.51 -5.11 3.96
N PHE A 178 -12.27 -5.30 5.04
CA PHE A 178 -13.42 -4.45 5.38
C PHE A 178 -13.02 -2.98 5.54
N ASN A 179 -11.80 -2.72 6.01
CA ASN A 179 -11.25 -1.37 6.06
C ASN A 179 -11.13 -0.74 4.66
N GLY A 180 -10.63 -1.49 3.67
CA GLY A 180 -10.55 -1.01 2.28
C GLY A 180 -11.93 -0.69 1.70
N LEU A 181 -12.93 -1.51 1.98
CA LEU A 181 -14.32 -1.27 1.57
C LEU A 181 -14.87 0.02 2.18
N LEU A 182 -14.68 0.22 3.49
CA LEU A 182 -15.09 1.45 4.17
C LEU A 182 -14.41 2.68 3.57
N CYS A 183 -13.13 2.63 3.27
CA CYS A 183 -12.40 3.72 2.63
C CYS A 183 -13.01 4.08 1.27
N VAL A 184 -13.34 3.10 0.44
CA VAL A 184 -13.95 3.33 -0.88
C VAL A 184 -15.33 3.99 -0.76
N ILE A 185 -16.14 3.59 0.22
CA ILE A 185 -17.49 4.12 0.42
C ILE A 185 -17.44 5.50 1.09
N MET A 186 -16.60 5.67 2.10
CA MET A 186 -16.59 6.89 2.92
C MET A 186 -15.81 8.04 2.29
N ALA A 187 -14.79 7.76 1.47
CA ALA A 187 -13.98 8.81 0.85
C ALA A 187 -14.80 9.82 0.03
N PRO A 188 -15.72 9.43 -0.88
CA PRO A 188 -16.56 10.39 -1.59
C PRO A 188 -17.53 11.13 -0.67
N MET A 189 -18.04 10.48 0.39
CA MET A 189 -18.92 11.12 1.37
C MET A 189 -18.20 12.26 2.11
N PHE A 190 -17.00 11.99 2.64
CA PHE A 190 -16.19 13.03 3.28
C PHE A 190 -15.71 14.08 2.28
N GLY A 191 -15.34 13.69 1.06
CA GLY A 191 -14.97 14.60 -0.01
C GLY A 191 -16.08 15.62 -0.31
N SER A 192 -17.33 15.18 -0.37
CA SER A 192 -18.49 16.06 -0.59
C SER A 192 -18.81 16.99 0.60
N LEU A 193 -18.47 16.55 1.82
CA LEU A 193 -18.62 17.38 3.03
C LEU A 193 -17.57 18.49 3.10
N TRP A 194 -16.37 18.27 2.58
CA TRP A 194 -15.29 19.25 2.62
C TRP A 194 -15.36 20.32 1.52
N VAL A 195 -16.09 20.04 0.45
CA VAL A 195 -16.27 20.99 -0.68
C VAL A 195 -17.42 21.97 -0.40
N LYS A 196 -18.20 21.79 0.66
CA LYS A 196 -19.18 22.76 1.16
C LYS A 196 -18.53 23.76 2.11
#